data_5fe2def88a80698ffca798d4151367fb
#
_entry.id   5fe2def88a80698ffca798d4151367fb
#
_cell.length_a   1.000
_cell.length_b   1.000
_cell.length_c   1.000
_cell.angle_alpha   90.00
_cell.angle_beta   90.00
_cell.angle_gamma   90.00
#
_symmetry.space_group_name_H-M   'P 1'
#
loop_
_entity.id
_entity.type
_entity.pdbx_description
1 polymer ?
#
loop_
_entity_poly.entity_id
_entity_poly.type
_entity_poly.pdbx_seq_one_letter_code
_entity_poly.pdbx_strand_id
1 'polypeptide(L)'
;MVSTKKQETAKEVGGFVEKYPVIGMLNMHKLPSRQLHSIKEKMKGKAKIRMVKKKLIQRVLKEAKRKGVSNLEVYLKEQPAFLFSEANPFELARMLNAAKSKAAAKPGDVAPYDILIPAGPTSIPAGPAIGELQKAGLPAGVEGGKVAIKKDTVIVKAGQEIRKEVADVLLKLAIEPMEIGLDLLAVWDNGTIYEKSILFVPPEKYLEDLKAGFVGGLNLSVKINYYTPENIKIFLSKSNQEGLSLALKVGYLTKETVIPLLAKAQAEAEALKKLTG
;
A
#
# COMPACT_ATOMS: atom_id res chain seq x y z
N MET A 1 37.75 -25.33 -10.03
CA MET A 1 36.79 -26.29 -10.66
C MET A 1 35.37 -25.98 -10.17
N VAL A 2 34.43 -25.74 -11.07
CA VAL A 2 33.03 -25.56 -10.72
C VAL A 2 32.42 -26.96 -10.54
N SER A 3 31.86 -27.24 -9.33
CA SER A 3 31.24 -28.55 -9.04
C SER A 3 30.19 -28.89 -10.10
N THR A 4 30.15 -30.14 -10.58
CA THR A 4 29.20 -30.67 -11.58
C THR A 4 27.73 -30.31 -11.25
N LYS A 5 27.33 -30.42 -9.98
CA LYS A 5 26.02 -29.98 -9.50
C LYS A 5 25.69 -28.50 -9.78
N LYS A 6 26.70 -27.61 -9.77
CA LYS A 6 26.48 -26.19 -10.08
C LYS A 6 26.29 -25.96 -11.58
N GLN A 7 26.93 -26.74 -12.41
CA GLN A 7 26.77 -26.68 -13.87
C GLN A 7 25.42 -27.23 -14.30
N GLU A 8 24.97 -28.34 -13.70
CA GLU A 8 23.62 -28.89 -13.92
C GLU A 8 22.51 -27.91 -13.51
N THR A 9 22.64 -27.30 -12.32
CA THR A 9 21.67 -26.27 -11.87
C THR A 9 21.67 -25.07 -12.81
N ALA A 10 22.83 -24.62 -13.30
CA ALA A 10 22.89 -23.49 -14.23
C ALA A 10 22.24 -23.83 -15.58
N LYS A 11 22.45 -25.03 -16.10
CA LYS A 11 21.82 -25.52 -17.34
C LYS A 11 20.30 -25.66 -17.16
N GLU A 12 19.82 -26.21 -16.04
CA GLU A 12 18.39 -26.33 -15.73
C GLU A 12 17.72 -24.95 -15.69
N VAL A 13 18.32 -24.00 -14.97
CA VAL A 13 17.78 -22.65 -14.84
C VAL A 13 17.85 -21.91 -16.17
N GLY A 14 18.93 -22.06 -16.94
CA GLY A 14 19.07 -21.51 -18.29
C GLY A 14 17.95 -22.01 -19.21
N GLY A 15 17.64 -23.32 -19.16
CA GLY A 15 16.51 -23.90 -19.90
C GLY A 15 15.15 -23.30 -19.49
N PHE A 16 14.95 -22.99 -18.20
CA PHE A 16 13.72 -22.30 -17.76
C PHE A 16 13.67 -20.86 -18.23
N VAL A 17 14.79 -20.13 -18.25
CA VAL A 17 14.88 -18.76 -18.77
C VAL A 17 14.50 -18.71 -20.26
N GLU A 18 14.82 -19.75 -21.03
CA GLU A 18 14.43 -19.83 -22.45
C GLU A 18 12.99 -20.29 -22.67
N LYS A 19 12.48 -21.17 -21.78
CA LYS A 19 11.16 -21.78 -21.93
C LYS A 19 10.01 -20.86 -21.52
N TYR A 20 10.15 -20.18 -20.37
CA TYR A 20 9.03 -19.41 -19.79
C TYR A 20 9.00 -17.97 -20.31
N PRO A 21 7.82 -17.43 -20.68
CA PRO A 21 7.68 -16.05 -21.17
C PRO A 21 7.91 -15.03 -20.06
N VAL A 22 7.56 -15.35 -18.83
CA VAL A 22 7.64 -14.46 -17.69
C VAL A 22 8.66 -14.94 -16.67
N ILE A 23 9.60 -14.06 -16.31
CA ILE A 23 10.70 -14.33 -15.38
C ILE A 23 10.68 -13.27 -14.28
N GLY A 24 10.35 -13.68 -13.05
CA GLY A 24 10.39 -12.83 -11.88
C GLY A 24 11.67 -12.98 -11.06
N MET A 25 12.13 -11.88 -10.48
CA MET A 25 13.19 -11.86 -9.49
C MET A 25 12.59 -11.64 -8.11
N LEU A 26 12.77 -12.63 -7.23
CA LEU A 26 12.27 -12.60 -5.85
C LEU A 26 13.41 -12.36 -4.88
N ASN A 27 13.13 -11.68 -3.77
CA ASN A 27 13.96 -11.69 -2.57
C ASN A 27 13.30 -12.57 -1.51
N MET A 28 14.07 -13.48 -0.92
CA MET A 28 13.61 -14.44 0.08
C MET A 28 14.22 -14.16 1.47
N HIS A 29 14.72 -12.94 1.68
CA HIS A 29 15.35 -12.57 2.95
C HIS A 29 14.38 -12.71 4.10
N LYS A 30 14.85 -13.30 5.22
CA LYS A 30 14.07 -13.53 6.46
C LYS A 30 12.79 -14.39 6.29
N LEU A 31 12.61 -15.11 5.16
CA LEU A 31 11.43 -15.96 4.96
C LEU A 31 11.61 -17.33 5.65
N PRO A 32 10.76 -17.71 6.65
CA PRO A 32 10.81 -19.02 7.26
C PRO A 32 10.46 -20.15 6.27
N SER A 33 11.14 -21.30 6.42
CA SER A 33 10.96 -22.44 5.49
C SER A 33 9.52 -22.96 5.41
N ARG A 34 8.78 -22.93 6.53
CA ARG A 34 7.38 -23.35 6.57
C ARG A 34 6.50 -22.48 5.67
N GLN A 35 6.68 -21.15 5.72
CA GLN A 35 5.93 -20.20 4.89
C GLN A 35 6.32 -20.31 3.41
N LEU A 36 7.62 -20.53 3.12
CA LEU A 36 8.07 -20.82 1.76
C LEU A 36 7.37 -22.05 1.16
N HIS A 37 7.21 -23.11 1.94
CA HIS A 37 6.49 -24.31 1.51
C HIS A 37 5.01 -23.98 1.21
N SER A 38 4.32 -23.29 2.11
CA SER A 38 2.92 -22.90 1.92
C SER A 38 2.74 -22.03 0.67
N ILE A 39 3.65 -21.08 0.43
CA ILE A 39 3.59 -20.24 -0.77
C ILE A 39 3.84 -21.07 -2.03
N LYS A 40 4.82 -21.98 -2.01
CA LYS A 40 5.10 -22.88 -3.14
C LYS A 40 3.89 -23.78 -3.46
N GLU A 41 3.18 -24.27 -2.46
CA GLU A 41 1.97 -25.06 -2.66
C GLU A 41 0.83 -24.24 -3.29
N LYS A 42 0.60 -23.03 -2.80
CA LYS A 42 -0.40 -22.09 -3.38
C LYS A 42 -0.08 -21.71 -4.82
N MET A 43 1.22 -21.66 -5.18
CA MET A 43 1.67 -21.31 -6.53
C MET A 43 1.85 -22.53 -7.44
N LYS A 44 1.65 -23.74 -6.95
CA LYS A 44 1.81 -24.98 -7.70
C LYS A 44 0.90 -25.00 -8.93
N GLY A 45 1.46 -25.28 -10.09
CA GLY A 45 0.75 -25.26 -11.38
C GLY A 45 0.71 -23.92 -12.08
N LYS A 46 0.93 -22.78 -11.39
CA LYS A 46 0.93 -21.43 -11.99
C LYS A 46 2.32 -20.82 -12.10
N ALA A 47 3.18 -21.08 -11.14
CA ALA A 47 4.54 -20.58 -11.15
C ALA A 47 5.55 -21.57 -10.53
N LYS A 48 6.76 -21.52 -11.01
CA LYS A 48 7.87 -22.36 -10.54
C LYS A 48 8.94 -21.51 -9.89
N ILE A 49 9.20 -21.73 -8.59
CA ILE A 49 10.17 -20.97 -7.83
C ILE A 49 11.45 -21.79 -7.69
N ARG A 50 12.59 -21.20 -8.08
CA ARG A 50 13.92 -21.82 -7.96
C ARG A 50 14.89 -20.90 -7.23
N MET A 51 15.39 -21.36 -6.09
CA MET A 51 16.45 -20.70 -5.35
C MET A 51 17.80 -21.02 -5.97
N VAL A 52 18.57 -20.00 -6.28
CA VAL A 52 19.89 -20.14 -6.91
C VAL A 52 20.87 -19.14 -6.30
N LYS A 53 22.13 -19.52 -6.16
CA LYS A 53 23.16 -18.61 -5.64
C LYS A 53 23.36 -17.41 -6.58
N LYS A 54 23.53 -16.21 -6.02
CA LYS A 54 23.68 -14.93 -6.73
C LYS A 54 24.67 -15.01 -7.91
N LYS A 55 25.88 -15.57 -7.70
CA LYS A 55 26.89 -15.73 -8.77
C LYS A 55 26.43 -16.61 -9.93
N LEU A 56 25.56 -17.60 -9.65
CA LEU A 56 25.04 -18.51 -10.68
C LEU A 56 23.93 -17.80 -11.48
N ILE A 57 23.08 -17.02 -10.81
CA ILE A 57 22.07 -16.18 -11.44
C ILE A 57 22.72 -15.21 -12.42
N GLN A 58 23.76 -14.49 -11.98
CA GLN A 58 24.51 -13.55 -12.82
C GLN A 58 25.05 -14.22 -14.08
N ARG A 59 25.60 -15.43 -13.95
CA ARG A 59 26.10 -16.18 -15.10
C ARG A 59 24.99 -16.56 -16.08
N VAL A 60 23.88 -17.11 -15.57
CA VAL A 60 22.72 -17.49 -16.40
C VAL A 60 22.12 -16.28 -17.12
N LEU A 61 22.01 -15.13 -16.44
CA LEU A 61 21.46 -13.89 -17.05
C LEU A 61 22.39 -13.34 -18.16
N LYS A 62 23.73 -13.48 -18.01
CA LYS A 62 24.70 -13.06 -19.05
C LYS A 62 24.72 -14.00 -20.25
N GLU A 63 24.54 -15.32 -20.02
CA GLU A 63 24.52 -16.35 -21.06
C GLU A 63 23.15 -16.42 -21.78
N ALA A 64 22.09 -15.77 -21.24
CA ALA A 64 20.75 -15.77 -21.82
C ALA A 64 20.70 -15.04 -23.17
N LYS A 65 20.09 -15.68 -24.16
CA LYS A 65 19.95 -15.14 -25.54
C LYS A 65 18.80 -14.11 -25.67
N ARG A 66 17.92 -14.01 -24.68
CA ARG A 66 16.77 -13.11 -24.73
C ARG A 66 17.15 -11.66 -24.42
N LYS A 67 16.69 -10.73 -25.25
CA LYS A 67 16.95 -9.29 -25.09
C LYS A 67 16.37 -8.75 -23.77
N GLY A 68 17.17 -8.01 -23.00
CA GLY A 68 16.72 -7.31 -21.79
C GLY A 68 16.71 -8.18 -20.51
N VAL A 69 16.86 -9.50 -20.58
CA VAL A 69 16.91 -10.38 -19.39
C VAL A 69 18.12 -10.05 -18.51
N SER A 70 19.25 -9.65 -19.11
CA SER A 70 20.47 -9.23 -18.39
C SER A 70 20.22 -8.06 -17.43
N ASN A 71 19.28 -7.18 -17.73
CA ASN A 71 18.96 -6.03 -16.87
C ASN A 71 18.33 -6.45 -15.52
N LEU A 72 17.85 -7.69 -15.39
CA LEU A 72 17.43 -8.23 -14.09
C LEU A 72 18.58 -8.34 -13.09
N GLU A 73 19.84 -8.26 -13.55
CA GLU A 73 21.01 -8.28 -12.66
C GLU A 73 21.01 -7.14 -11.65
N VAL A 74 20.45 -5.98 -11.98
CA VAL A 74 20.33 -4.80 -11.10
C VAL A 74 19.48 -5.12 -9.85
N TYR A 75 18.50 -6.02 -9.98
CA TYR A 75 17.56 -6.38 -8.92
C TYR A 75 18.03 -7.55 -8.05
N LEU A 76 19.29 -7.99 -8.18
CA LEU A 76 19.87 -9.06 -7.36
C LEU A 76 20.21 -8.52 -5.96
N LYS A 77 19.26 -8.60 -5.05
CA LYS A 77 19.44 -8.26 -3.62
C LYS A 77 19.65 -9.53 -2.80
N GLU A 78 20.14 -9.41 -1.62
CA GLU A 78 20.38 -10.39 -0.54
C GLU A 78 20.25 -11.91 -0.90
N GLN A 79 19.03 -12.45 -0.87
CA GLN A 79 18.75 -13.87 -1.17
C GLN A 79 17.83 -14.00 -2.40
N PRO A 80 18.40 -13.91 -3.61
CA PRO A 80 17.61 -13.93 -4.83
C PRO A 80 17.10 -15.32 -5.17
N ALA A 81 15.88 -15.38 -5.72
CA ALA A 81 15.29 -16.55 -6.32
C ALA A 81 14.62 -16.18 -7.64
N PHE A 82 14.58 -17.13 -8.57
CA PHE A 82 13.81 -16.98 -9.79
C PHE A 82 12.37 -17.46 -9.61
N LEU A 83 11.46 -16.77 -10.24
CA LEU A 83 10.08 -17.15 -10.45
C LEU A 83 9.86 -17.31 -11.97
N PHE A 84 9.40 -18.46 -12.40
CA PHE A 84 9.06 -18.73 -13.80
C PHE A 84 7.57 -18.99 -13.93
N SER A 85 6.91 -18.33 -14.86
CA SER A 85 5.47 -18.50 -15.10
C SER A 85 5.09 -18.24 -16.54
N GLU A 86 3.90 -18.73 -16.89
CA GLU A 86 3.20 -18.42 -18.13
C GLU A 86 2.09 -17.37 -17.90
N ALA A 87 1.79 -17.04 -16.64
CA ALA A 87 0.78 -16.08 -16.26
C ALA A 87 1.30 -14.63 -16.39
N ASN A 88 0.36 -13.68 -16.51
CA ASN A 88 0.67 -12.26 -16.59
C ASN A 88 1.41 -11.74 -15.34
N PRO A 89 2.43 -10.86 -15.50
CA PRO A 89 3.18 -10.26 -14.39
C PRO A 89 2.33 -9.67 -13.26
N PHE A 90 1.25 -8.98 -13.60
CA PHE A 90 0.34 -8.37 -12.63
C PHE A 90 -0.48 -9.41 -11.86
N GLU A 91 -0.89 -10.48 -12.52
CA GLU A 91 -1.58 -11.60 -11.86
C GLU A 91 -0.64 -12.30 -10.87
N LEU A 92 0.62 -12.53 -11.26
CA LEU A 92 1.65 -13.08 -10.39
C LEU A 92 1.90 -12.20 -9.15
N ALA A 93 2.01 -10.89 -9.34
CA ALA A 93 2.17 -9.95 -8.25
C ALA A 93 0.99 -10.00 -7.27
N ARG A 94 -0.24 -10.06 -7.79
CA ARG A 94 -1.47 -10.19 -7.00
C ARG A 94 -1.52 -11.51 -6.22
N MET A 95 -1.17 -12.63 -6.87
CA MET A 95 -1.11 -13.93 -6.20
C MET A 95 -0.05 -13.96 -5.10
N LEU A 96 1.14 -13.40 -5.34
CA LEU A 96 2.19 -13.30 -4.33
C LEU A 96 1.78 -12.42 -3.16
N ASN A 97 1.07 -11.32 -3.42
CA ASN A 97 0.55 -10.47 -2.36
C ASN A 97 -0.52 -11.18 -1.51
N ALA A 98 -1.44 -11.89 -2.16
CA ALA A 98 -2.46 -12.71 -1.47
C ALA A 98 -1.86 -13.93 -0.74
N ALA A 99 -0.68 -14.37 -1.13
CA ALA A 99 0.03 -15.47 -0.48
C ALA A 99 0.86 -15.05 0.74
N LYS A 100 0.99 -13.74 1.01
CA LYS A 100 1.61 -13.25 2.24
C LYS A 100 0.87 -13.80 3.46
N SER A 101 1.61 -14.08 4.52
CA SER A 101 1.06 -14.51 5.80
C SER A 101 1.48 -13.53 6.89
N LYS A 102 0.61 -13.36 7.88
CA LYS A 102 0.95 -12.61 9.09
C LYS A 102 2.03 -13.36 9.87
N ALA A 103 2.88 -12.65 10.54
CA ALA A 103 3.92 -13.20 11.39
C ALA A 103 4.22 -12.31 12.57
N ALA A 104 4.72 -12.94 13.64
CA ALA A 104 5.18 -12.23 14.82
C ALA A 104 6.39 -11.34 14.49
N ALA A 105 6.42 -10.14 15.06
CA ALA A 105 7.54 -9.24 14.94
C ALA A 105 8.77 -9.78 15.70
N LYS A 106 9.95 -9.59 15.14
CA LYS A 106 11.22 -9.86 15.81
C LYS A 106 11.88 -8.55 16.24
N PRO A 107 12.68 -8.56 17.31
CA PRO A 107 13.51 -7.43 17.67
C PRO A 107 14.40 -6.98 16.51
N GLY A 108 14.39 -5.68 16.19
CA GLY A 108 15.13 -5.13 15.06
C GLY A 108 14.38 -5.13 13.71
N ASP A 109 13.13 -5.58 13.69
CA ASP A 109 12.29 -5.43 12.50
C ASP A 109 11.69 -4.01 12.44
N VAL A 110 11.44 -3.51 11.23
CA VAL A 110 10.81 -2.20 11.01
C VAL A 110 9.32 -2.38 10.84
N ALA A 111 8.52 -1.62 11.58
CA ALA A 111 7.05 -1.70 11.51
C ALA A 111 6.54 -1.21 10.13
N PRO A 112 5.75 -2.00 9.40
CA PRO A 112 5.21 -1.63 8.09
C PRO A 112 4.09 -0.60 8.17
N TYR A 113 3.38 -0.53 9.29
CA TYR A 113 2.28 0.40 9.59
C TYR A 113 2.25 0.69 11.10
N ASP A 114 1.43 1.64 11.52
CA ASP A 114 1.25 1.97 12.94
C ASP A 114 0.63 0.78 13.67
N ILE A 115 1.36 0.23 14.66
CA ILE A 115 0.88 -0.91 15.44
C ILE A 115 0.02 -0.37 16.58
N LEU A 116 -1.30 -0.40 16.38
CA LEU A 116 -2.29 -0.02 17.36
C LEU A 116 -2.73 -1.26 18.17
N ILE A 117 -2.72 -1.14 19.49
CA ILE A 117 -3.32 -2.14 20.38
C ILE A 117 -4.60 -1.55 20.97
N PRO A 118 -5.77 -2.19 20.70
CA PRO A 118 -7.04 -1.71 21.20
C PRO A 118 -7.16 -1.90 22.72
N ALA A 119 -7.94 -1.06 23.36
CA ALA A 119 -8.33 -1.21 24.75
C ALA A 119 -9.22 -2.45 24.93
N GLY A 120 -9.03 -3.18 26.01
CA GLY A 120 -9.83 -4.34 26.32
C GLY A 120 -9.14 -5.39 27.18
N PRO A 121 -9.89 -6.41 27.64
CA PRO A 121 -9.33 -7.51 28.41
C PRO A 121 -8.45 -8.40 27.52
N THR A 122 -7.31 -8.80 28.03
CA THR A 122 -6.39 -9.71 27.32
C THR A 122 -6.53 -11.14 27.84
N SER A 123 -5.99 -12.11 27.11
CA SER A 123 -5.93 -13.52 27.55
C SER A 123 -4.83 -13.78 28.58
N ILE A 124 -4.04 -12.76 28.97
CA ILE A 124 -2.88 -12.89 29.84
C ILE A 124 -3.36 -12.82 31.30
N PRO A 125 -3.00 -13.80 32.17
CA PRO A 125 -3.34 -13.75 33.58
C PRO A 125 -2.60 -12.60 34.30
N ALA A 126 -3.25 -12.05 35.36
CA ALA A 126 -2.65 -11.01 36.17
C ALA A 126 -1.36 -11.53 36.83
N GLY A 127 -0.25 -10.79 36.67
CA GLY A 127 1.05 -11.18 37.17
C GLY A 127 2.19 -10.30 36.65
N PRO A 128 3.41 -10.82 36.56
CA PRO A 128 4.61 -10.05 36.11
C PRO A 128 4.45 -9.42 34.72
N ALA A 129 3.55 -9.95 33.91
CA ALA A 129 3.26 -9.44 32.56
C ALA A 129 2.78 -7.98 32.51
N ILE A 130 2.18 -7.48 33.61
CA ILE A 130 1.73 -6.08 33.72
C ILE A 130 2.94 -5.13 33.65
N GLY A 131 4.01 -5.46 34.38
CA GLY A 131 5.23 -4.65 34.35
C GLY A 131 5.92 -4.64 32.97
N GLU A 132 5.86 -5.74 32.23
CA GLU A 132 6.40 -5.83 30.88
C GLU A 132 5.57 -4.99 29.88
N LEU A 133 4.24 -5.03 29.98
CA LEU A 133 3.33 -4.21 29.18
C LEU A 133 3.54 -2.70 29.44
N GLN A 134 3.70 -2.33 30.71
CA GLN A 134 3.99 -0.93 31.09
C GLN A 134 5.35 -0.46 30.58
N LYS A 135 6.39 -1.31 30.64
CA LYS A 135 7.73 -1.01 30.05
C LYS A 135 7.67 -0.83 28.54
N ALA A 136 6.79 -1.53 27.87
CA ALA A 136 6.55 -1.37 26.42
C ALA A 136 5.71 -0.11 26.09
N GLY A 137 5.22 0.63 27.12
CA GLY A 137 4.44 1.85 26.92
C GLY A 137 2.93 1.65 26.87
N LEU A 138 2.42 0.47 27.27
CA LEU A 138 0.98 0.18 27.33
C LEU A 138 0.40 0.52 28.71
N PRO A 139 -0.70 1.29 28.78
CA PRO A 139 -1.42 1.52 30.03
C PRO A 139 -2.22 0.27 30.41
N ALA A 140 -1.56 -0.70 31.05
CA ALA A 140 -2.15 -1.95 31.50
C ALA A 140 -2.63 -1.88 32.95
N GLY A 141 -3.76 -2.53 33.24
CA GLY A 141 -4.34 -2.72 34.58
C GLY A 141 -4.85 -4.14 34.78
N VAL A 142 -5.42 -4.41 35.96
CA VAL A 142 -6.05 -5.71 36.26
C VAL A 142 -7.56 -5.53 36.28
N GLU A 143 -8.26 -6.36 35.50
CA GLU A 143 -9.71 -6.47 35.53
C GLU A 143 -10.11 -7.96 35.52
N GLY A 144 -10.89 -8.38 36.48
CA GLY A 144 -11.39 -9.76 36.58
C GLY A 144 -10.29 -10.84 36.64
N GLY A 145 -9.12 -10.54 37.29
CA GLY A 145 -7.99 -11.48 37.37
C GLY A 145 -7.17 -11.63 36.08
N LYS A 146 -7.46 -10.86 35.05
CA LYS A 146 -6.71 -10.78 33.80
C LYS A 146 -6.15 -9.39 33.58
N VAL A 147 -5.15 -9.28 32.71
CA VAL A 147 -4.61 -8.00 32.32
C VAL A 147 -5.53 -7.34 31.31
N ALA A 148 -5.92 -6.09 31.54
CA ALA A 148 -6.70 -5.28 30.61
C ALA A 148 -5.91 -4.04 30.18
N ILE A 149 -6.03 -3.66 28.91
CA ILE A 149 -5.46 -2.44 28.36
C ILE A 149 -6.51 -1.33 28.50
N LYS A 150 -6.14 -0.23 29.15
CA LYS A 150 -7.08 0.85 29.50
C LYS A 150 -7.44 1.78 28.36
N LYS A 151 -6.54 1.96 27.39
CA LYS A 151 -6.72 2.89 26.27
C LYS A 151 -6.09 2.34 25.01
N ASP A 152 -6.68 2.66 23.88
CA ASP A 152 -6.06 2.42 22.57
C ASP A 152 -4.72 3.12 22.50
N THR A 153 -3.67 2.36 22.22
CA THR A 153 -2.31 2.91 22.25
C THR A 153 -1.53 2.43 21.03
N VAL A 154 -0.93 3.38 20.29
CA VAL A 154 0.03 3.07 19.24
C VAL A 154 1.38 2.84 19.89
N ILE A 155 1.91 1.60 19.85
CA ILE A 155 3.18 1.23 20.45
C ILE A 155 4.35 1.58 19.53
N VAL A 156 4.20 1.34 18.23
CA VAL A 156 5.24 1.59 17.24
C VAL A 156 4.60 2.28 16.05
N LYS A 157 5.21 3.38 15.60
CA LYS A 157 4.79 4.08 14.38
C LYS A 157 5.40 3.41 13.13
N ALA A 158 4.74 3.54 12.01
CA ALA A 158 5.26 3.09 10.71
C ALA A 158 6.70 3.59 10.48
N GLY A 159 7.56 2.70 10.02
CA GLY A 159 8.98 3.00 9.78
C GLY A 159 9.90 2.98 11.01
N GLN A 160 9.38 2.78 12.22
CA GLN A 160 10.21 2.65 13.43
C GLN A 160 10.65 1.20 13.66
N GLU A 161 11.82 1.03 14.24
CA GLU A 161 12.37 -0.25 14.65
C GLU A 161 11.65 -0.79 15.90
N ILE A 162 11.25 -2.05 15.86
CA ILE A 162 10.55 -2.74 16.95
C ILE A 162 11.58 -3.17 18.01
N ARG A 163 11.47 -2.59 19.21
CA ARG A 163 12.32 -2.93 20.36
C ARG A 163 11.99 -4.33 20.88
N LYS A 164 12.94 -4.95 21.58
CA LYS A 164 12.78 -6.29 22.14
C LYS A 164 11.56 -6.40 23.07
N GLU A 165 11.38 -5.42 23.96
CA GLU A 165 10.27 -5.40 24.91
C GLU A 165 8.91 -5.38 24.21
N VAL A 166 8.83 -4.62 23.10
CA VAL A 166 7.61 -4.51 22.28
C VAL A 166 7.34 -5.81 21.51
N ALA A 167 8.38 -6.42 20.93
CA ALA A 167 8.26 -7.70 20.22
C ALA A 167 7.75 -8.81 21.17
N ASP A 168 8.27 -8.90 22.38
CA ASP A 168 7.86 -9.87 23.40
C ASP A 168 6.40 -9.67 23.82
N VAL A 169 5.96 -8.41 23.96
CA VAL A 169 4.56 -8.06 24.26
C VAL A 169 3.62 -8.41 23.12
N LEU A 170 3.98 -8.07 21.88
CA LEU A 170 3.18 -8.44 20.70
C LEU A 170 3.01 -9.95 20.57
N LEU A 171 4.07 -10.70 20.84
CA LEU A 171 4.02 -12.17 20.84
C LEU A 171 3.06 -12.72 21.90
N LYS A 172 3.11 -12.16 23.14
CA LYS A 172 2.22 -12.57 24.25
C LYS A 172 0.76 -12.22 23.98
N LEU A 173 0.50 -11.13 23.26
CA LEU A 173 -0.84 -10.71 22.83
C LEU A 173 -1.32 -11.44 21.57
N ALA A 174 -0.50 -12.35 21.00
CA ALA A 174 -0.76 -13.04 19.73
C ALA A 174 -1.06 -12.08 18.57
N ILE A 175 -0.46 -10.88 18.59
CA ILE A 175 -0.57 -9.90 17.53
C ILE A 175 0.59 -10.11 16.56
N GLU A 176 0.25 -10.38 15.30
CA GLU A 176 1.20 -10.61 14.22
C GLU A 176 1.18 -9.42 13.25
N PRO A 177 1.94 -8.34 13.53
CA PRO A 177 1.89 -7.11 12.74
C PRO A 177 2.73 -7.18 11.47
N MET A 178 3.61 -8.19 11.37
CA MET A 178 4.49 -8.32 10.21
C MET A 178 3.83 -9.14 9.11
N GLU A 179 3.95 -8.67 7.88
CA GLU A 179 3.59 -9.45 6.71
C GLU A 179 4.85 -10.08 6.13
N ILE A 180 4.89 -11.41 6.17
CA ILE A 180 6.00 -12.18 5.60
C ILE A 180 5.52 -12.84 4.32
N GLY A 181 6.27 -12.63 3.25
CA GLY A 181 5.99 -13.20 1.94
C GLY A 181 7.20 -13.15 1.02
N LEU A 182 7.02 -13.62 -0.19
CA LEU A 182 8.01 -13.47 -1.24
C LEU A 182 7.96 -12.04 -1.77
N ASP A 183 9.08 -11.33 -1.67
CA ASP A 183 9.19 -9.98 -2.17
C ASP A 183 9.58 -10.02 -3.65
N LEU A 184 8.64 -9.64 -4.54
CA LEU A 184 8.85 -9.56 -5.97
C LEU A 184 9.49 -8.21 -6.31
N LEU A 185 10.74 -8.23 -6.73
CA LEU A 185 11.53 -7.03 -7.01
C LEU A 185 11.29 -6.51 -8.42
N ALA A 186 11.31 -7.41 -9.39
CA ALA A 186 11.07 -7.10 -10.79
C ALA A 186 10.59 -8.34 -11.53
N VAL A 187 9.86 -8.13 -12.63
CA VAL A 187 9.42 -9.17 -13.56
C VAL A 187 9.80 -8.76 -14.96
N TRP A 188 10.44 -9.65 -15.67
CA TRP A 188 10.71 -9.52 -17.09
C TRP A 188 9.62 -10.25 -17.88
N ASP A 189 9.03 -9.60 -18.85
CA ASP A 189 8.03 -10.15 -19.76
C ASP A 189 8.32 -9.65 -21.18
N ASN A 190 8.62 -10.55 -22.11
CA ASN A 190 8.80 -10.28 -23.54
C ASN A 190 9.68 -9.05 -23.88
N GLY A 191 10.74 -8.82 -23.11
CA GLY A 191 11.68 -7.69 -23.33
C GLY A 191 11.45 -6.48 -22.45
N THR A 192 10.33 -6.40 -21.73
CA THR A 192 9.99 -5.30 -20.81
C THR A 192 10.21 -5.75 -19.36
N ILE A 193 10.75 -4.86 -18.53
CA ILE A 193 10.92 -5.10 -17.10
C ILE A 193 9.91 -4.25 -16.34
N TYR A 194 9.10 -4.90 -15.53
CA TYR A 194 8.16 -4.29 -14.61
C TYR A 194 8.74 -4.31 -13.19
N GLU A 195 8.93 -3.13 -12.63
CA GLU A 195 9.42 -2.98 -11.26
C GLU A 195 8.31 -3.20 -10.23
N LYS A 196 8.71 -3.45 -8.98
CA LYS A 196 7.80 -3.58 -7.85
C LYS A 196 6.81 -2.41 -7.72
N SER A 197 7.28 -1.18 -7.95
CA SER A 197 6.48 0.05 -7.92
C SER A 197 5.28 0.03 -8.86
N ILE A 198 5.41 -0.63 -10.02
CA ILE A 198 4.37 -0.73 -11.04
C ILE A 198 3.46 -1.95 -10.78
N LEU A 199 4.06 -3.08 -10.34
CA LEU A 199 3.34 -4.34 -10.16
C LEU A 199 2.35 -4.35 -9.00
N PHE A 200 2.63 -3.58 -7.95
CA PHE A 200 1.82 -3.56 -6.72
C PHE A 200 0.94 -2.32 -6.57
N VAL A 201 0.65 -1.61 -7.67
CA VAL A 201 -0.31 -0.50 -7.64
C VAL A 201 -1.73 -1.08 -7.49
N PRO A 202 -2.49 -0.70 -6.45
CA PRO A 202 -3.86 -1.14 -6.30
C PRO A 202 -4.74 -0.55 -7.41
N PRO A 203 -5.74 -1.30 -7.92
CA PRO A 203 -6.65 -0.82 -8.98
C PRO A 203 -7.38 0.47 -8.61
N GLU A 204 -7.66 0.65 -7.31
CA GLU A 204 -8.34 1.82 -6.75
C GLU A 204 -7.58 3.11 -7.04
N LYS A 205 -6.23 3.06 -6.98
CA LYS A 205 -5.38 4.21 -7.28
C LYS A 205 -5.51 4.68 -8.72
N TYR A 206 -5.58 3.74 -9.67
CA TYR A 206 -5.81 4.10 -11.08
C TYR A 206 -7.17 4.77 -11.29
N LEU A 207 -8.20 4.32 -10.55
CA LEU A 207 -9.53 4.97 -10.59
C LEU A 207 -9.51 6.36 -9.98
N GLU A 208 -8.77 6.56 -8.89
CA GLU A 208 -8.57 7.87 -8.28
C GLU A 208 -7.82 8.83 -9.20
N ASP A 209 -6.72 8.38 -9.79
CA ASP A 209 -5.93 9.18 -10.73
C ASP A 209 -6.75 9.55 -11.98
N LEU A 210 -7.57 8.62 -12.49
CA LEU A 210 -8.47 8.88 -13.61
C LEU A 210 -9.54 9.92 -13.24
N LYS A 211 -10.17 9.78 -12.05
CA LYS A 211 -11.13 10.76 -11.56
C LYS A 211 -10.49 12.14 -11.36
N ALA A 212 -9.31 12.18 -10.77
CA ALA A 212 -8.55 13.43 -10.57
C ALA A 212 -8.20 14.09 -11.92
N GLY A 213 -7.77 13.30 -12.90
CA GLY A 213 -7.51 13.77 -14.26
C GLY A 213 -8.75 14.34 -14.94
N PHE A 214 -9.91 13.65 -14.83
CA PHE A 214 -11.18 14.12 -15.37
C PHE A 214 -11.63 15.45 -14.72
N VAL A 215 -11.59 15.53 -13.39
CA VAL A 215 -11.93 16.76 -12.65
C VAL A 215 -10.98 17.89 -13.00
N GLY A 216 -9.68 17.60 -13.12
CA GLY A 216 -8.68 18.58 -13.56
C GLY A 216 -8.97 19.13 -14.95
N GLY A 217 -9.28 18.26 -15.91
CA GLY A 217 -9.66 18.64 -17.27
C GLY A 217 -10.96 19.46 -17.31
N LEU A 218 -11.96 19.05 -16.52
CA LEU A 218 -13.23 19.78 -16.39
C LEU A 218 -13.01 21.19 -15.82
N ASN A 219 -12.24 21.31 -14.75
CA ASN A 219 -11.90 22.61 -14.15
C ASN A 219 -11.14 23.51 -15.10
N LEU A 220 -10.21 22.95 -15.87
CA LEU A 220 -9.48 23.68 -16.90
C LEU A 220 -10.45 24.18 -17.98
N SER A 221 -11.32 23.33 -18.51
CA SER A 221 -12.31 23.68 -19.54
C SER A 221 -13.22 24.83 -19.09
N VAL A 222 -13.65 24.82 -17.81
CA VAL A 222 -14.43 25.90 -17.22
C VAL A 222 -13.62 27.19 -17.13
N LYS A 223 -12.32 27.11 -16.80
CA LYS A 223 -11.45 28.26 -16.62
C LYS A 223 -11.11 28.97 -17.94
N ILE A 224 -10.96 28.21 -19.05
CA ILE A 224 -10.70 28.75 -20.38
C ILE A 224 -11.96 29.01 -21.21
N ASN A 225 -13.15 28.83 -20.61
CA ASN A 225 -14.47 28.97 -21.24
C ASN A 225 -14.62 28.07 -22.50
N TYR A 226 -14.13 26.82 -22.42
CA TYR A 226 -14.32 25.84 -23.47
C TYR A 226 -15.59 25.03 -23.19
N TYR A 227 -16.61 25.17 -24.04
CA TYR A 227 -17.92 24.55 -23.84
C TYR A 227 -17.96 23.12 -24.42
N THR A 228 -18.38 22.18 -23.57
CA THR A 228 -18.61 20.77 -23.93
C THR A 228 -19.96 20.31 -23.39
N PRO A 229 -20.56 19.23 -23.95
CA PRO A 229 -21.83 18.71 -23.42
C PRO A 229 -21.78 18.36 -21.93
N GLU A 230 -20.61 17.95 -21.45
CA GLU A 230 -20.40 17.55 -20.05
C GLU A 230 -20.35 18.74 -19.10
N ASN A 231 -19.78 19.88 -19.53
CA ASN A 231 -19.57 21.04 -18.66
C ASN A 231 -20.61 22.16 -18.82
N ILE A 232 -21.50 22.08 -19.81
CA ILE A 232 -22.50 23.12 -20.07
C ILE A 232 -23.40 23.42 -18.86
N LYS A 233 -23.76 22.38 -18.09
CA LYS A 233 -24.55 22.53 -16.87
C LYS A 233 -23.83 23.37 -15.81
N ILE A 234 -22.51 23.21 -15.71
CA ILE A 234 -21.66 23.97 -14.77
C ILE A 234 -21.63 25.44 -15.18
N PHE A 235 -21.49 25.74 -16.48
CA PHE A 235 -21.52 27.11 -16.99
C PHE A 235 -22.87 27.78 -16.76
N LEU A 236 -23.96 27.08 -17.01
CA LEU A 236 -25.32 27.60 -16.75
C LEU A 236 -25.53 27.91 -15.26
N SER A 237 -25.11 27.00 -14.38
CA SER A 237 -25.18 27.22 -12.94
C SER A 237 -24.32 28.41 -12.49
N LYS A 238 -23.08 28.51 -13.01
CA LYS A 238 -22.14 29.59 -12.74
C LYS A 238 -22.72 30.94 -13.20
N SER A 239 -23.20 31.00 -14.42
CA SER A 239 -23.81 32.24 -14.98
C SER A 239 -25.04 32.69 -14.18
N ASN A 240 -25.87 31.73 -13.75
CA ASN A 240 -27.03 32.07 -12.90
C ASN A 240 -26.58 32.64 -11.53
N GLN A 241 -25.59 32.01 -10.89
CA GLN A 241 -25.04 32.50 -9.61
C GLN A 241 -24.37 33.86 -9.75
N GLU A 242 -23.61 34.09 -10.80
CA GLU A 242 -22.96 35.37 -11.09
C GLU A 242 -24.01 36.47 -11.36
N GLY A 243 -25.07 36.14 -12.12
CA GLY A 243 -26.20 37.04 -12.38
C GLY A 243 -26.97 37.41 -11.11
N LEU A 244 -27.30 36.42 -10.26
CA LEU A 244 -27.94 36.66 -8.98
C LEU A 244 -27.07 37.49 -8.03
N SER A 245 -25.76 37.18 -7.97
CA SER A 245 -24.81 37.94 -7.15
C SER A 245 -24.69 39.39 -7.59
N LEU A 246 -24.69 39.64 -8.89
CA LEU A 246 -24.69 40.99 -9.44
C LEU A 246 -25.98 41.74 -9.12
N ALA A 247 -27.14 41.09 -9.32
CA ALA A 247 -28.44 41.66 -9.01
C ALA A 247 -28.58 42.02 -7.53
N LEU A 248 -28.08 41.18 -6.62
CA LEU A 248 -28.06 41.46 -5.18
C LEU A 248 -27.12 42.62 -4.81
N LYS A 249 -25.97 42.76 -5.49
CA LYS A 249 -25.02 43.86 -5.27
C LYS A 249 -25.60 45.21 -5.75
N VAL A 250 -26.26 45.19 -6.89
CA VAL A 250 -26.88 46.42 -7.48
C VAL A 250 -28.22 46.74 -6.82
N GLY A 251 -28.81 45.82 -6.04
CA GLY A 251 -30.13 46.00 -5.44
C GLY A 251 -31.27 45.88 -6.46
N TYR A 252 -31.05 45.13 -7.55
CA TYR A 252 -32.07 44.96 -8.58
C TYR A 252 -33.19 44.00 -8.11
N LEU A 253 -34.43 44.50 -8.07
CA LEU A 253 -35.57 43.75 -7.55
C LEU A 253 -36.17 42.82 -8.60
N THR A 254 -36.04 41.51 -8.37
CA THR A 254 -36.69 40.44 -9.13
C THR A 254 -37.39 39.49 -8.16
N LYS A 255 -38.23 38.59 -8.70
CA LYS A 255 -38.92 37.58 -7.85
C LYS A 255 -37.91 36.73 -7.05
N GLU A 256 -36.71 36.51 -7.54
CA GLU A 256 -35.67 35.69 -6.92
C GLU A 256 -34.82 36.50 -5.94
N THR A 257 -34.63 37.82 -6.15
CA THR A 257 -33.74 38.66 -5.35
C THR A 257 -34.44 39.39 -4.20
N VAL A 258 -35.77 39.51 -4.22
CA VAL A 258 -36.55 40.22 -3.17
C VAL A 258 -36.30 39.62 -1.78
N ILE A 259 -36.39 38.29 -1.66
CA ILE A 259 -36.25 37.61 -0.35
C ILE A 259 -34.83 37.78 0.21
N PRO A 260 -33.74 37.49 -0.55
CA PRO A 260 -32.38 37.71 -0.07
C PRO A 260 -32.06 39.19 0.24
N LEU A 261 -32.60 40.16 -0.53
CA LEU A 261 -32.42 41.60 -0.26
C LEU A 261 -33.09 42.03 1.02
N LEU A 262 -34.32 41.57 1.28
CA LEU A 262 -35.02 41.84 2.54
C LEU A 262 -34.28 41.25 3.75
N ALA A 263 -33.81 39.99 3.64
CA ALA A 263 -33.03 39.36 4.68
C ALA A 263 -31.71 40.10 4.96
N LYS A 264 -31.02 40.59 3.91
CA LYS A 264 -29.83 41.42 4.04
C LYS A 264 -30.13 42.75 4.75
N ALA A 265 -31.18 43.46 4.33
CA ALA A 265 -31.58 44.71 4.94
C ALA A 265 -31.97 44.55 6.43
N GLN A 266 -32.67 43.47 6.77
CA GLN A 266 -32.99 43.13 8.15
C GLN A 266 -31.72 42.85 8.99
N ALA A 267 -30.80 42.07 8.48
CA ALA A 267 -29.54 41.78 9.17
C ALA A 267 -28.68 43.03 9.38
N GLU A 268 -28.63 43.92 8.40
CA GLU A 268 -27.93 45.22 8.51
C GLU A 268 -28.61 46.14 9.54
N ALA A 269 -29.95 46.19 9.57
CA ALA A 269 -30.71 46.94 10.56
C ALA A 269 -30.49 46.39 12.00
N GLU A 270 -30.50 45.08 12.20
CA GLU A 270 -30.19 44.46 13.49
C GLU A 270 -28.76 44.71 13.95
N ALA A 271 -27.80 44.70 13.02
CA ALA A 271 -26.39 45.01 13.33
C ALA A 271 -26.24 46.46 13.79
N LEU A 272 -26.90 47.42 13.10
CA LEU A 272 -26.90 48.81 13.49
C LEU A 272 -27.58 49.02 14.86
N LYS A 273 -28.68 48.33 15.12
CA LYS A 273 -29.37 48.39 16.42
C LYS A 273 -28.50 47.88 17.57
N LYS A 274 -27.66 46.88 17.34
CA LYS A 274 -26.70 46.40 18.35
C LYS A 274 -25.52 47.34 18.60
N LEU A 275 -25.21 48.22 17.66
CA LEU A 275 -24.14 49.21 17.79
C LEU A 275 -24.61 50.54 18.39
N THR A 276 -25.92 50.85 18.29
CA THR A 276 -26.50 52.14 18.73
C THR A 276 -27.32 52.02 20.01
N GLY A 277 -27.66 50.85 20.44
CA GLY A 277 -28.43 50.57 21.64
C GLY A 277 -27.80 49.69 22.61
#